data_18c88cd89df22dfee2e408819fd41f91
#
_entry.id   18c88cd89df22dfee2e408819fd41f91
#
_cell.length_a   1.000
_cell.length_b   1.000
_cell.length_c   1.000
_cell.angle_alpha   90.00
_cell.angle_beta   90.00
_cell.angle_gamma   90.00
#
_symmetry.space_group_name_H-M   'P 1'
#
loop_
_entity.id
_entity.type
_entity.pdbx_description
1 polymer ?
#
loop_
_entity_poly.entity_id
_entity_poly.type
_entity_poly.pdbx_seq_one_letter_code
_entity_poly.pdbx_strand_id
1 'polypeptide(L)'
;MEQIQILIKPASSACDLQCRYCFYRDEASHRKEGNLGKMEPQVMEAIIEKGLSCAQNVVFAFQGGEPTLAGLEFFRTFAKTVEEKRKNGQKVSYTIQTNGYGIDDEWISFFRKNRFLVGVSLDGVRKTHDENRLSSDGSGTFEKVFENIKKMQKQQVDVNVLCVLNRQTAEK
;
A
#
# COMPACT_ATOMS: atom_id res chain seq x y z
N MET A 1 -17.56 -12.57 14.91
CA MET A 1 -16.23 -13.03 14.43
C MET A 1 -15.17 -12.37 15.30
N GLU A 2 -14.10 -13.06 15.66
CA GLU A 2 -13.07 -12.49 16.53
C GLU A 2 -12.16 -11.52 15.77
N GLN A 3 -11.77 -11.89 14.55
CA GLN A 3 -10.91 -11.07 13.70
C GLN A 3 -11.35 -11.12 12.24
N ILE A 4 -11.20 -9.98 11.54
CA ILE A 4 -11.36 -9.87 10.09
C ILE A 4 -10.21 -9.05 9.50
N GLN A 5 -9.75 -9.45 8.32
CA GLN A 5 -8.86 -8.64 7.50
C GLN A 5 -9.57 -8.28 6.20
N ILE A 6 -9.57 -7.01 5.84
CA ILE A 6 -10.20 -6.48 4.64
C ILE A 6 -9.13 -5.94 3.72
N LEU A 7 -8.98 -6.53 2.53
CA LEU A 7 -8.07 -6.05 1.50
C LEU A 7 -8.75 -4.97 0.66
N ILE A 8 -8.14 -3.79 0.61
CA ILE A 8 -8.70 -2.58 0.00
C ILE A 8 -7.78 -2.10 -1.13
N LYS A 9 -8.37 -1.84 -2.30
CA LYS A 9 -7.69 -1.26 -3.46
C LYS A 9 -8.16 0.19 -3.69
N PRO A 10 -7.60 1.18 -2.98
CA PRO A 10 -8.15 2.54 -2.98
C PRO A 10 -7.92 3.31 -4.28
N ALA A 11 -6.92 2.89 -5.09
CA ALA A 11 -6.58 3.49 -6.39
C ALA A 11 -6.76 2.49 -7.55
N SER A 12 -7.54 1.41 -7.35
CA SER A 12 -7.76 0.36 -8.36
C SER A 12 -6.44 -0.25 -8.86
N SER A 13 -6.17 -0.22 -10.17
CA SER A 13 -4.94 -0.69 -10.81
C SER A 13 -3.93 0.42 -11.08
N ALA A 14 -4.23 1.68 -10.74
CA ALA A 14 -3.32 2.80 -10.96
C ALA A 14 -1.99 2.58 -10.22
N CYS A 15 -0.88 2.81 -10.90
CA CYS A 15 0.47 2.71 -10.36
C CYS A 15 1.40 3.67 -11.11
N ASP A 16 2.33 4.28 -10.38
CA ASP A 16 3.38 5.16 -10.88
C ASP A 16 4.64 4.39 -11.33
N LEU A 17 4.67 3.06 -11.11
CA LEU A 17 5.71 2.17 -11.62
C LEU A 17 5.20 1.24 -12.73
N GLN A 18 6.15 0.73 -13.53
CA GLN A 18 5.94 -0.21 -14.62
C GLN A 18 6.74 -1.49 -14.41
N CYS A 19 6.51 -2.18 -13.27
CA CYS A 19 7.23 -3.41 -12.95
C CYS A 19 6.98 -4.48 -14.01
N ARG A 20 8.05 -5.15 -14.50
CA ARG A 20 7.97 -6.13 -15.60
C ARG A 20 7.12 -7.37 -15.28
N TYR A 21 7.08 -7.77 -14.02
CA TYR A 21 6.33 -8.94 -13.54
C TYR A 21 5.02 -8.55 -12.82
N CYS A 22 4.51 -7.34 -13.04
CA CYS A 22 3.35 -6.85 -12.27
C CYS A 22 2.08 -7.63 -12.57
N PHE A 23 1.65 -8.45 -11.63
CA PHE A 23 0.40 -9.19 -11.71
C PHE A 23 -0.82 -8.28 -11.88
N TYR A 24 -0.87 -7.14 -11.16
CA TYR A 24 -2.02 -6.23 -11.24
C TYR A 24 -2.14 -5.55 -12.59
N ARG A 25 -1.01 -5.27 -13.25
CA ARG A 25 -0.99 -4.68 -14.60
C ARG A 25 -1.46 -5.69 -15.64
N ASP A 26 -1.00 -6.94 -15.53
CA ASP A 26 -1.42 -8.04 -16.39
C ASP A 26 -2.92 -8.27 -16.28
N GLU A 27 -3.44 -8.46 -15.06
CA GLU A 27 -4.88 -8.62 -14.80
C GLU A 27 -5.72 -7.44 -15.30
N ALA A 28 -5.24 -6.19 -15.12
CA ALA A 28 -5.95 -5.01 -15.59
C ALA A 28 -6.05 -4.95 -17.12
N SER A 29 -5.01 -5.41 -17.84
CA SER A 29 -4.99 -5.43 -19.31
C SER A 29 -6.02 -6.39 -19.92
N HIS A 30 -6.44 -7.41 -19.16
CA HIS A 30 -7.43 -8.40 -19.61
C HIS A 30 -8.87 -8.07 -19.20
N ARG A 31 -9.11 -6.95 -18.54
CA ARG A 31 -10.45 -6.52 -18.10
C ARG A 31 -11.03 -5.47 -19.06
N LYS A 32 -12.36 -5.49 -19.23
CA LYS A 32 -13.09 -4.47 -20.00
C LYS A 32 -12.84 -3.06 -19.45
N GLU A 33 -12.80 -2.95 -18.11
CA GLU A 33 -12.42 -1.74 -17.38
C GLU A 33 -11.23 -2.10 -16.47
N GLY A 34 -10.03 -1.82 -16.94
CA GLY A 34 -8.80 -2.15 -16.22
C GLY A 34 -8.54 -1.26 -15.01
N ASN A 35 -9.08 -0.03 -15.01
CA ASN A 35 -8.92 0.92 -13.91
C ASN A 35 -10.24 1.62 -13.60
N LEU A 36 -10.74 1.44 -12.38
CA LEU A 36 -11.99 2.02 -11.88
C LEU A 36 -11.78 3.37 -11.19
N GLY A 37 -10.58 3.94 -11.25
CA GLY A 37 -10.26 5.19 -10.56
C GLY A 37 -10.03 5.05 -9.06
N LYS A 38 -10.19 6.16 -8.35
CA LYS A 38 -10.07 6.21 -6.89
C LYS A 38 -11.38 5.78 -6.24
N MET A 39 -11.26 5.15 -5.07
CA MET A 39 -12.43 4.73 -4.28
C MET A 39 -13.28 5.92 -3.86
N GLU A 40 -14.58 5.83 -4.13
CA GLU A 40 -15.55 6.85 -3.73
C GLU A 40 -15.76 6.87 -2.21
N PRO A 41 -16.06 8.06 -1.61
CA PRO A 41 -16.26 8.20 -0.17
C PRO A 41 -17.34 7.27 0.40
N GLN A 42 -18.43 7.06 -0.33
CA GLN A 42 -19.54 6.19 0.11
C GLN A 42 -19.10 4.73 0.21
N VAL A 43 -18.22 4.28 -0.72
CA VAL A 43 -17.66 2.91 -0.70
C VAL A 43 -16.71 2.77 0.46
N MET A 44 -15.87 3.77 0.72
CA MET A 44 -14.97 3.82 1.87
C MET A 44 -15.75 3.69 3.19
N GLU A 45 -16.79 4.50 3.37
CA GLU A 45 -17.63 4.45 4.58
C GLU A 45 -18.31 3.09 4.77
N ALA A 46 -18.89 2.53 3.71
CA ALA A 46 -19.53 1.21 3.76
C ALA A 46 -18.56 0.08 4.15
N ILE A 47 -17.32 0.13 3.65
CA ILE A 47 -16.26 -0.83 4.02
C ILE A 47 -15.92 -0.72 5.51
N ILE A 48 -15.76 0.51 6.01
CA ILE A 48 -15.44 0.77 7.41
C ILE A 48 -16.57 0.26 8.32
N GLU A 49 -17.81 0.66 8.05
CA GLU A 49 -18.97 0.23 8.84
C GLU A 49 -19.14 -1.28 8.87
N LYS A 50 -19.02 -1.91 7.70
CA LYS A 50 -19.15 -3.36 7.59
C LYS A 50 -18.02 -4.08 8.32
N GLY A 51 -16.79 -3.63 8.18
CA GLY A 51 -15.64 -4.17 8.89
C GLY A 51 -15.81 -4.08 10.41
N LEU A 52 -16.15 -2.89 10.90
CA LEU A 52 -16.36 -2.65 12.34
C LEU A 52 -17.57 -3.39 12.92
N SER A 53 -18.60 -3.69 12.10
CA SER A 53 -19.76 -4.47 12.55
C SER A 53 -19.47 -5.97 12.70
N CYS A 54 -18.47 -6.50 11.97
CA CYS A 54 -18.24 -7.94 11.84
C CYS A 54 -17.32 -8.53 12.92
N ALA A 55 -16.37 -7.76 13.50
CA ALA A 55 -15.35 -8.32 14.37
C ALA A 55 -14.87 -7.36 15.47
N GLN A 56 -14.26 -7.92 16.53
CA GLN A 56 -13.60 -7.14 17.58
C GLN A 56 -12.20 -6.67 17.14
N ASN A 57 -11.50 -7.45 16.30
CA ASN A 57 -10.20 -7.11 15.76
C ASN A 57 -10.35 -6.93 14.25
N VAL A 58 -10.10 -5.73 13.75
CA VAL A 58 -10.24 -5.39 12.31
C VAL A 58 -8.90 -4.95 11.76
N VAL A 59 -8.47 -5.58 10.66
CA VAL A 59 -7.28 -5.16 9.92
C VAL A 59 -7.73 -4.60 8.58
N PHE A 60 -7.47 -3.32 8.34
CA PHE A 60 -7.62 -2.70 7.04
C PHE A 60 -6.28 -2.76 6.30
N ALA A 61 -6.21 -3.58 5.24
CA ALA A 61 -5.01 -3.83 4.45
C ALA A 61 -5.13 -3.17 3.08
N PHE A 62 -4.28 -2.19 2.80
CA PHE A 62 -4.28 -1.46 1.54
C PHE A 62 -3.26 -2.07 0.58
N GLN A 63 -3.72 -2.45 -0.62
CA GLN A 63 -2.90 -3.11 -1.63
C GLN A 63 -3.51 -2.91 -3.03
N GLY A 64 -2.82 -3.36 -4.08
CA GLY A 64 -3.28 -3.31 -5.48
C GLY A 64 -2.82 -2.04 -6.19
N GLY A 65 -2.39 -2.07 -7.46
CA GLY A 65 -1.74 -0.94 -8.08
C GLY A 65 -0.70 -0.29 -7.14
N GLU A 66 -0.76 1.03 -6.98
CA GLU A 66 -0.08 1.74 -5.90
C GLU A 66 -1.13 2.45 -5.01
N PRO A 67 -1.36 1.98 -3.77
CA PRO A 67 -2.40 2.54 -2.90
C PRO A 67 -2.23 4.02 -2.59
N THR A 68 -0.99 4.52 -2.50
CA THR A 68 -0.70 5.92 -2.16
C THR A 68 -1.20 6.90 -3.23
N LEU A 69 -1.47 6.44 -4.45
CA LEU A 69 -2.08 7.26 -5.51
C LEU A 69 -3.53 7.66 -5.21
N ALA A 70 -4.19 7.03 -4.24
CA ALA A 70 -5.46 7.56 -3.72
C ALA A 70 -5.29 8.95 -3.09
N GLY A 71 -4.09 9.25 -2.62
CA GLY A 71 -3.69 10.51 -1.98
C GLY A 71 -3.78 10.46 -0.45
N LEU A 72 -2.93 11.23 0.22
CA LEU A 72 -2.82 11.22 1.68
C LEU A 72 -4.14 11.60 2.39
N GLU A 73 -4.93 12.51 1.80
CA GLU A 73 -6.21 12.93 2.34
C GLU A 73 -7.25 11.80 2.38
N PHE A 74 -7.22 10.87 1.42
CA PHE A 74 -8.04 9.66 1.49
C PHE A 74 -7.73 8.87 2.77
N PHE A 75 -6.45 8.64 3.06
CA PHE A 75 -6.01 7.87 4.23
C PHE A 75 -6.27 8.60 5.55
N ARG A 76 -6.12 9.94 5.57
CA ARG A 76 -6.48 10.77 6.73
C ARG A 76 -7.96 10.66 7.04
N THR A 77 -8.81 10.79 6.01
CA THR A 77 -10.25 10.65 6.12
C THR A 77 -10.63 9.24 6.56
N PHE A 78 -10.02 8.20 5.97
CA PHE A 78 -10.25 6.81 6.35
C PHE A 78 -9.97 6.57 7.84
N ALA A 79 -8.77 6.96 8.31
CA ALA A 79 -8.37 6.76 9.70
C ALA A 79 -9.27 7.55 10.68
N LYS A 80 -9.66 8.78 10.31
CA LYS A 80 -10.58 9.60 11.09
C LYS A 80 -11.95 8.93 11.20
N THR A 81 -12.52 8.50 10.08
CA THR A 81 -13.83 7.82 10.05
C THR A 81 -13.84 6.53 10.87
N VAL A 82 -12.75 5.76 10.81
CA VAL A 82 -12.60 4.56 11.65
C VAL A 82 -12.61 4.94 13.13
N GLU A 83 -11.86 5.97 13.54
CA GLU A 83 -11.79 6.40 14.93
C GLU A 83 -13.15 6.91 15.45
N GLU A 84 -13.93 7.59 14.61
CA GLU A 84 -15.27 8.08 14.93
C GLU A 84 -16.31 6.95 15.06
N LYS A 85 -16.18 5.88 14.24
CA LYS A 85 -17.18 4.80 14.17
C LYS A 85 -16.83 3.54 14.97
N ARG A 86 -15.57 3.36 15.39
CA ARG A 86 -15.19 2.18 16.16
C ARG A 86 -15.82 2.15 17.55
N LYS A 87 -16.19 0.95 18.00
CA LYS A 87 -16.75 0.74 19.34
C LYS A 87 -15.63 0.74 20.40
N ASN A 88 -16.00 1.10 21.63
CA ASN A 88 -15.06 1.01 22.76
C ASN A 88 -14.51 -0.41 22.93
N GLY A 89 -13.19 -0.54 23.08
CA GLY A 89 -12.49 -1.83 23.20
C GLY A 89 -12.21 -2.55 21.87
N GLN A 90 -12.74 -2.06 20.74
CA GLN A 90 -12.46 -2.63 19.42
C GLN A 90 -11.03 -2.28 18.96
N LYS A 91 -10.29 -3.29 18.50
CA LYS A 91 -8.92 -3.12 18.01
C LYS A 91 -8.91 -2.97 16.49
N VAL A 92 -8.29 -1.91 16.02
CA VAL A 92 -8.10 -1.67 14.59
C VAL A 92 -6.61 -1.56 14.28
N SER A 93 -6.19 -2.21 13.21
CA SER A 93 -4.81 -2.16 12.69
C SER A 93 -4.82 -1.82 11.20
N TYR A 94 -3.77 -1.16 10.75
CA TYR A 94 -3.60 -0.76 9.37
C TYR A 94 -2.35 -1.37 8.78
N THR A 95 -2.46 -1.91 7.57
CA THR A 95 -1.32 -2.35 6.79
C THR A 95 -1.39 -1.76 5.38
N ILE A 96 -0.25 -1.47 4.80
CA ILE A 96 -0.16 -1.01 3.41
C ILE A 96 0.97 -1.73 2.70
N GLN A 97 0.71 -2.22 1.49
CA GLN A 97 1.73 -2.71 0.58
C GLN A 97 1.94 -1.66 -0.51
N THR A 98 3.11 -1.05 -0.52
CA THR A 98 3.47 0.04 -1.43
C THR A 98 4.76 -0.25 -2.20
N ASN A 99 4.92 0.39 -3.34
CA ASN A 99 6.20 0.41 -4.05
C ASN A 99 7.24 1.34 -3.37
N GLY A 100 6.81 2.19 -2.44
CA GLY A 100 7.67 3.08 -1.66
C GLY A 100 8.24 4.28 -2.43
N TYR A 101 7.92 4.43 -3.72
CA TYR A 101 8.51 5.46 -4.58
C TYR A 101 7.98 6.87 -4.28
N GLY A 102 6.67 7.00 -4.06
CA GLY A 102 5.97 8.27 -3.79
C GLY A 102 5.90 8.67 -2.32
N ILE A 103 6.62 8.00 -1.42
CA ILE A 103 6.58 8.28 0.02
C ILE A 103 7.44 9.51 0.35
N ASP A 104 6.85 10.50 0.99
CA ASP A 104 7.48 11.70 1.52
C ASP A 104 7.36 11.79 3.07
N ASP A 105 7.84 12.89 3.65
CA ASP A 105 7.83 13.08 5.09
C ASP A 105 6.42 13.21 5.68
N GLU A 106 5.44 13.67 4.90
CA GLU A 106 4.04 13.72 5.34
C GLU A 106 3.44 12.31 5.44
N TRP A 107 3.71 11.45 4.46
CA TRP A 107 3.34 10.04 4.50
C TRP A 107 3.98 9.32 5.69
N ILE A 108 5.29 9.53 5.92
CA ILE A 108 6.00 8.90 7.02
C ILE A 108 5.40 9.32 8.37
N SER A 109 5.13 10.61 8.54
CA SER A 109 4.47 11.14 9.74
C SER A 109 3.08 10.53 9.96
N PHE A 110 2.31 10.38 8.87
CA PHE A 110 0.99 9.74 8.91
C PHE A 110 1.07 8.27 9.29
N PHE A 111 1.97 7.50 8.69
CA PHE A 111 2.15 6.08 9.01
C PHE A 111 2.56 5.87 10.46
N ARG A 112 3.50 6.65 10.96
CA ARG A 112 3.92 6.62 12.36
C ARG A 112 2.75 6.93 13.30
N LYS A 113 2.04 8.04 13.08
CA LYS A 113 0.92 8.49 13.91
C LYS A 113 -0.16 7.41 14.03
N ASN A 114 -0.50 6.75 12.94
CA ASN A 114 -1.57 5.77 12.86
C ASN A 114 -1.08 4.32 13.00
N ARG A 115 0.21 4.11 13.35
CA ARG A 115 0.83 2.79 13.57
C ARG A 115 0.59 1.82 12.40
N PHE A 116 0.83 2.30 11.18
CA PHE A 116 0.78 1.44 10.00
C PHE A 116 1.94 0.45 10.00
N LEU A 117 1.65 -0.80 9.64
CA LEU A 117 2.69 -1.71 9.15
C LEU A 117 2.84 -1.49 7.64
N VAL A 118 4.01 -1.01 7.24
CA VAL A 118 4.30 -0.64 5.84
C VAL A 118 5.15 -1.72 5.18
N GLY A 119 4.55 -2.48 4.27
CA GLY A 119 5.28 -3.37 3.38
C GLY A 119 5.82 -2.58 2.18
N VAL A 120 7.14 -2.55 2.00
CA VAL A 120 7.77 -1.87 0.87
C VAL A 120 8.35 -2.90 -0.09
N SER A 121 8.04 -2.73 -1.36
CA SER A 121 8.56 -3.60 -2.42
C SER A 121 9.99 -3.21 -2.81
N LEU A 122 10.98 -4.08 -2.50
CA LEU A 122 12.39 -3.88 -2.86
C LEU A 122 13.02 -5.21 -3.26
N ASP A 123 13.52 -5.32 -4.48
CA ASP A 123 14.08 -6.57 -5.02
C ASP A 123 15.60 -6.62 -4.83
N GLY A 124 16.03 -7.03 -3.64
CA GLY A 124 17.44 -7.29 -3.34
C GLY A 124 18.37 -6.10 -3.59
N VAL A 125 19.26 -6.21 -4.57
CA VAL A 125 20.24 -5.18 -4.90
C VAL A 125 19.76 -4.25 -6.02
N ARG A 126 20.38 -3.05 -6.13
CA ARG A 126 20.04 -2.02 -7.11
C ARG A 126 19.83 -2.59 -8.52
N LYS A 127 20.79 -3.37 -9.03
CA LYS A 127 20.75 -3.89 -10.39
C LYS A 127 19.48 -4.70 -10.64
N THR A 128 19.17 -5.62 -9.73
CA THR A 128 17.99 -6.48 -9.84
C THR A 128 16.69 -5.68 -9.73
N HIS A 129 16.66 -4.74 -8.79
CA HIS A 129 15.49 -3.87 -8.60
C HIS A 129 15.23 -3.01 -9.83
N ASP A 130 16.24 -2.28 -10.32
CA ASP A 130 16.10 -1.35 -11.44
C ASP A 130 15.91 -2.04 -12.80
N GLU A 131 16.28 -3.32 -12.93
CA GLU A 131 15.92 -4.14 -14.09
C GLU A 131 14.41 -4.45 -14.15
N ASN A 132 13.72 -4.48 -13.01
CA ASN A 132 12.33 -4.93 -12.90
C ASN A 132 11.34 -3.84 -12.52
N ARG A 133 11.71 -2.92 -11.62
CA ARG A 133 10.81 -1.88 -11.06
C ARG A 133 11.18 -0.52 -11.61
N LEU A 134 10.64 -0.23 -12.78
CA LEU A 134 10.89 1.04 -13.47
C LEU A 134 9.77 2.05 -13.16
N SER A 135 10.13 3.31 -13.09
CA SER A 135 9.18 4.42 -13.10
C SER A 135 8.49 4.55 -14.47
N SER A 136 7.51 5.43 -14.58
CA SER A 136 6.76 5.65 -15.82
C SER A 136 7.61 6.15 -16.98
N ASP A 137 8.74 6.82 -16.70
CA ASP A 137 9.72 7.29 -17.68
C ASP A 137 10.82 6.26 -18.00
N GLY A 138 10.77 5.07 -17.39
CA GLY A 138 11.74 4.00 -17.60
C GLY A 138 12.99 4.09 -16.74
N SER A 139 13.06 5.03 -15.78
CA SER A 139 14.19 5.17 -14.87
C SER A 139 14.16 4.13 -13.76
N GLY A 140 15.34 3.77 -13.22
CA GLY A 140 15.45 2.93 -12.02
C GLY A 140 14.91 3.64 -10.77
N THR A 141 14.36 2.87 -9.85
CA THR A 141 13.68 3.41 -8.66
C THR A 141 14.33 3.03 -7.33
N PHE A 142 15.38 2.19 -7.35
CA PHE A 142 16.03 1.65 -6.16
C PHE A 142 16.47 2.72 -5.16
N GLU A 143 17.24 3.73 -5.61
CA GLU A 143 17.78 4.74 -4.70
C GLU A 143 16.68 5.46 -3.93
N LYS A 144 15.66 5.93 -4.64
CA LYS A 144 14.55 6.66 -4.01
C LYS A 144 13.77 5.80 -3.02
N VAL A 145 13.47 4.55 -3.41
CA VAL A 145 12.77 3.60 -2.53
C VAL A 145 13.61 3.28 -1.30
N PHE A 146 14.90 3.00 -1.48
CA PHE A 146 15.82 2.68 -0.39
C PHE A 146 16.00 3.85 0.58
N GLU A 147 16.14 5.08 0.09
CA GLU A 147 16.18 6.28 0.93
C GLU A 147 14.88 6.48 1.72
N ASN A 148 13.72 6.23 1.10
CA ASN A 148 12.43 6.31 1.81
C ASN A 148 12.29 5.25 2.89
N ILE A 149 12.80 4.01 2.67
CA ILE A 149 12.86 2.98 3.72
C ILE A 149 13.71 3.46 4.89
N LYS A 150 14.92 4.00 4.64
CA LYS A 150 15.79 4.54 5.69
C LYS A 150 15.13 5.65 6.50
N LYS A 151 14.43 6.58 5.81
CA LYS A 151 13.67 7.65 6.48
C LYS A 151 12.57 7.10 7.37
N MET A 152 11.78 6.13 6.88
CA MET A 152 10.74 5.46 7.67
C MET A 152 11.31 4.78 8.91
N GLN A 153 12.40 4.02 8.78
CA GLN A 153 13.08 3.37 9.90
C GLN A 153 13.59 4.40 10.92
N LYS A 154 14.26 5.48 10.47
CA LYS A 154 14.73 6.56 11.33
C LYS A 154 13.58 7.21 12.11
N GLN A 155 12.39 7.30 11.53
CA GLN A 155 11.20 7.85 12.17
C GLN A 155 10.37 6.78 12.91
N GLN A 156 10.90 5.58 13.08
CA GLN A 156 10.25 4.49 13.84
C GLN A 156 8.88 4.07 13.27
N VAL A 157 8.75 4.04 11.94
CA VAL A 157 7.65 3.38 11.27
C VAL A 157 7.96 1.88 11.18
N ASP A 158 6.97 1.03 11.44
CA ASP A 158 7.09 -0.41 11.28
C ASP A 158 7.14 -0.75 9.79
N VAL A 159 8.32 -1.20 9.30
CA VAL A 159 8.57 -1.47 7.88
C VAL A 159 8.96 -2.92 7.66
N ASN A 160 8.29 -3.59 6.72
CA ASN A 160 8.71 -4.86 6.13
C ASN A 160 9.15 -4.64 4.68
N VAL A 161 10.17 -5.37 4.25
CA VAL A 161 10.59 -5.39 2.84
C VAL A 161 10.07 -6.67 2.18
N LEU A 162 9.40 -6.50 1.03
CA LEU A 162 8.92 -7.60 0.21
C LEU A 162 9.71 -7.65 -1.10
N CYS A 163 10.30 -8.81 -1.38
CA CYS A 163 11.05 -9.07 -2.59
C CYS A 163 10.31 -10.11 -3.45
N VAL A 164 10.20 -9.85 -4.75
CA VAL A 164 9.69 -10.85 -5.69
C VAL A 164 10.85 -11.72 -6.17
N LEU A 165 10.78 -13.01 -5.83
CA LEU A 165 11.74 -14.01 -6.32
C LEU A 165 11.26 -14.57 -7.66
N ASN A 166 12.05 -14.35 -8.69
CA ASN A 166 11.92 -14.99 -9.99
C ASN A 166 13.31 -15.57 -10.40
N ARG A 167 13.39 -16.24 -11.54
CA ARG A 167 14.66 -16.84 -11.98
C ARG A 167 15.82 -15.84 -12.03
N GLN A 168 15.56 -14.62 -12.53
CA GLN A 168 16.60 -13.58 -12.64
C GLN A 168 17.05 -13.03 -11.28
N THR A 169 16.12 -12.93 -10.31
CA THR A 169 16.42 -12.44 -8.96
C THR A 169 17.05 -13.49 -8.08
N ALA A 170 16.78 -14.78 -8.32
CA ALA A 170 17.32 -15.90 -7.53
C ALA A 170 18.77 -16.27 -7.88
N GLU A 171 19.23 -15.92 -9.08
CA GLU A 171 20.60 -16.22 -9.56
C GLU A 171 21.61 -15.12 -9.21
N LYS A 172 21.20 -14.05 -8.52
CA LYS A 172 22.02 -12.88 -8.14
C LYS A 172 22.00 -12.66 -6.63
#